data_06c802d398ed9238e371064696146788
#
_entry.id   06c802d398ed9238e371064696146788
#
_cell.length_a   1.000
_cell.length_b   1.000
_cell.length_c   1.000
_cell.angle_alpha   90.00
_cell.angle_beta   90.00
_cell.angle_gamma   90.00
#
_symmetry.space_group_name_H-M   'P 1'
#
loop_
_entity.id
_entity.type
_entity.pdbx_description
1 polymer ?
#
loop_
_entity_poly.entity_id
_entity_poly.type
_entity_poly.pdbx_seq_one_letter_code
_entity_poly.pdbx_strand_id
1 'polypeptide(L)'
;MELKLYHSWVSSASRKVRLALAKKAVTYESCPVDLAQFEHHQDWYKALNPSGIVPALLVDGQPLVESNFINEWLDETFPDPPLMPVKPHERHDLRLWAKYIDDHCLPAVQKHNWMQLFHPFAREWSDAELEDRLSVIPTEERRATWRRMAREPFSKAELDAALAVLTNMMDRIEVRLQSRDWLVGDHHSLADIAAAPYVVRLLEIAPDQAGRRPRADAWWARMRARPSFDAAVMEPFA
;
A
#
# COMPACT_ATOMS: atom_id res chain seq x y z
N MET A 1 22.38 -5.96 12.65
CA MET A 1 21.55 -5.81 11.42
C MET A 1 20.96 -4.40 11.44
N GLU A 2 21.36 -3.59 10.51
CA GLU A 2 20.86 -2.22 10.31
C GLU A 2 19.73 -2.26 9.31
N LEU A 3 18.59 -1.63 9.65
CA LEU A 3 17.41 -1.57 8.77
C LEU A 3 17.07 -0.12 8.47
N LYS A 4 16.95 0.23 7.18
CA LYS A 4 16.46 1.54 6.74
C LYS A 4 15.29 1.34 5.79
N LEU A 5 14.14 1.93 6.13
CA LEU A 5 12.96 1.86 5.29
C LEU A 5 12.81 3.17 4.50
N TYR A 6 13.02 3.09 3.20
CA TYR A 6 12.68 4.16 2.24
C TYR A 6 11.21 4.03 1.86
N HIS A 7 10.40 5.00 2.26
CA HIS A 7 8.94 4.88 2.17
C HIS A 7 8.29 6.25 1.96
N SER A 8 7.04 6.25 1.52
CA SER A 8 6.19 7.44 1.57
C SER A 8 5.04 7.25 2.54
N TRP A 9 4.71 8.30 3.29
CA TRP A 9 3.59 8.27 4.25
C TRP A 9 2.26 7.98 3.59
N VAL A 10 2.05 8.51 2.38
CA VAL A 10 0.81 8.35 1.60
C VAL A 10 0.70 7.01 0.85
N SER A 11 1.79 6.25 0.74
CA SER A 11 1.81 4.99 -0.01
C SER A 11 1.18 3.85 0.76
N SER A 12 0.12 3.24 0.21
CA SER A 12 -0.50 2.02 0.78
C SER A 12 0.47 0.84 0.85
N ALA A 13 1.35 0.69 -0.14
CA ALA A 13 2.39 -0.34 -0.14
C ALA A 13 3.42 -0.11 0.98
N SER A 14 3.83 1.15 1.21
CA SER A 14 4.71 1.51 2.32
C SER A 14 4.05 1.28 3.69
N ARG A 15 2.75 1.57 3.80
CA ARG A 15 1.97 1.30 5.01
C ARG A 15 1.95 -0.20 5.37
N LYS A 16 1.89 -1.11 4.37
CA LYS A 16 2.01 -2.56 4.63
C LYS A 16 3.30 -2.89 5.36
N VAL A 17 4.43 -2.36 4.90
CA VAL A 17 5.75 -2.65 5.51
C VAL A 17 5.87 -2.01 6.89
N ARG A 18 5.44 -0.75 7.05
CA ARG A 18 5.43 -0.12 8.39
C ARG A 18 4.59 -0.90 9.39
N LEU A 19 3.42 -1.41 8.95
CA LEU A 19 2.54 -2.20 9.82
C LEU A 19 3.17 -3.54 10.22
N ALA A 20 3.89 -4.21 9.32
CA ALA A 20 4.64 -5.43 9.64
C ALA A 20 5.79 -5.14 10.61
N LEU A 21 6.60 -4.12 10.37
CA LEU A 21 7.69 -3.70 11.26
C LEU A 21 7.17 -3.34 12.66
N ALA A 22 6.10 -2.55 12.74
CA ALA A 22 5.47 -2.20 14.01
C ALA A 22 4.91 -3.43 14.73
N LYS A 23 4.31 -4.38 14.01
CA LYS A 23 3.79 -5.62 14.60
C LYS A 23 4.90 -6.52 15.13
N LYS A 24 6.05 -6.54 14.46
CA LYS A 24 7.26 -7.27 14.88
C LYS A 24 8.07 -6.53 15.96
N ALA A 25 7.69 -5.30 16.30
CA ALA A 25 8.46 -4.42 17.19
C ALA A 25 9.93 -4.25 16.75
N VAL A 26 10.16 -4.24 15.44
CA VAL A 26 11.49 -4.11 14.84
C VAL A 26 11.84 -2.63 14.70
N THR A 27 13.00 -2.24 15.23
CA THR A 27 13.53 -0.89 15.08
C THR A 27 14.18 -0.73 13.70
N TYR A 28 13.91 0.38 13.05
CA TYR A 28 14.47 0.75 11.75
C TYR A 28 14.65 2.26 11.64
N GLU A 29 15.53 2.70 10.76
CA GLU A 29 15.64 4.10 10.36
C GLU A 29 14.52 4.40 9.33
N SER A 30 13.70 5.40 9.62
CA SER A 30 12.66 5.88 8.70
C SER A 30 13.26 6.90 7.74
N CYS A 31 13.24 6.60 6.45
CA CYS A 31 13.74 7.43 5.36
C CYS A 31 12.56 7.83 4.44
N PRO A 32 11.83 8.92 4.74
CA PRO A 32 10.73 9.36 3.88
C PRO A 32 11.21 9.74 2.48
N VAL A 33 10.42 9.39 1.47
CA VAL A 33 10.63 9.69 0.05
C VAL A 33 9.45 10.53 -0.43
N ASP A 34 9.72 11.73 -0.92
CA ASP A 34 8.69 12.63 -1.43
C ASP A 34 8.31 12.26 -2.87
N LEU A 35 7.11 11.67 -3.01
CA LEU A 35 6.58 11.28 -4.31
C LEU A 35 6.17 12.50 -5.16
N ALA A 36 5.79 13.61 -4.52
CA ALA A 36 5.40 14.83 -5.23
C ALA A 36 6.61 15.54 -5.86
N GLN A 37 7.80 15.38 -5.25
CA GLN A 37 9.06 15.87 -5.79
C GLN A 37 9.78 14.86 -6.68
N PHE A 38 9.15 13.73 -7.00
CA PHE A 38 9.74 12.67 -7.83
C PHE A 38 11.04 12.08 -7.29
N GLU A 39 11.28 12.14 -5.97
CA GLU A 39 12.50 11.60 -5.37
C GLU A 39 12.70 10.11 -5.67
N HIS A 40 11.61 9.34 -5.75
CA HIS A 40 11.63 7.92 -6.13
C HIS A 40 12.09 7.66 -7.56
N HIS A 41 12.24 8.69 -8.40
CA HIS A 41 12.77 8.61 -9.75
C HIS A 41 14.18 9.21 -9.89
N GLN A 42 14.75 9.76 -8.81
CA GLN A 42 16.12 10.22 -8.80
C GLN A 42 17.12 9.04 -8.82
N ASP A 43 18.33 9.26 -9.32
CA ASP A 43 19.31 8.20 -9.50
C ASP A 43 19.68 7.50 -8.19
N TRP A 44 19.77 8.25 -7.09
CA TRP A 44 20.05 7.69 -5.79
C TRP A 44 19.01 6.66 -5.34
N TYR A 45 17.70 6.93 -5.59
CA TYR A 45 16.64 6.00 -5.23
C TYR A 45 16.55 4.84 -6.23
N LYS A 46 16.74 5.11 -7.53
CA LYS A 46 16.77 4.05 -8.56
C LYS A 46 17.93 3.07 -8.36
N ALA A 47 19.01 3.48 -7.69
CA ALA A 47 20.07 2.55 -7.27
C ALA A 47 19.59 1.55 -6.19
N LEU A 48 18.59 1.91 -5.36
CA LEU A 48 17.96 1.03 -4.39
C LEU A 48 16.83 0.21 -5.01
N ASN A 49 15.99 0.86 -5.81
CA ASN A 49 14.88 0.22 -6.51
C ASN A 49 14.81 0.73 -7.96
N PRO A 50 15.34 -0.02 -8.93
CA PRO A 50 15.32 0.39 -10.34
C PRO A 50 13.92 0.65 -10.89
N SER A 51 12.88 0.07 -10.30
CA SER A 51 11.49 0.34 -10.68
C SER A 51 11.02 1.74 -10.28
N GLY A 52 11.75 2.47 -9.42
CA GLY A 52 11.33 3.77 -8.92
C GLY A 52 9.98 3.69 -8.20
N ILE A 53 9.82 2.76 -7.28
CA ILE A 53 8.58 2.54 -6.51
C ILE A 53 8.95 2.41 -5.03
N VAL A 54 8.16 2.98 -4.15
CA VAL A 54 8.26 2.77 -2.71
C VAL A 54 7.33 1.64 -2.26
N PRO A 55 7.68 0.88 -1.20
CA PRO A 55 8.88 1.00 -0.37
C PRO A 55 10.09 0.23 -0.91
N ALA A 56 11.27 0.56 -0.35
CA ALA A 56 12.45 -0.28 -0.35
C ALA A 56 12.99 -0.41 1.08
N LEU A 57 13.31 -1.62 1.51
CA LEU A 57 13.93 -1.88 2.81
C LEU A 57 15.42 -2.21 2.58
N LEU A 58 16.30 -1.38 3.13
CA LEU A 58 17.73 -1.63 3.08
C LEU A 58 18.14 -2.42 4.34
N VAL A 59 18.78 -3.57 4.13
CA VAL A 59 19.25 -4.47 5.17
C VAL A 59 20.78 -4.58 5.08
N ASP A 60 21.51 -4.05 6.04
CA ASP A 60 22.97 -4.02 6.02
C ASP A 60 23.54 -3.58 4.66
N GLY A 61 22.92 -2.58 4.04
CA GLY A 61 23.29 -2.05 2.73
C GLY A 61 22.71 -2.78 1.51
N GLN A 62 21.96 -3.89 1.68
CA GLN A 62 21.32 -4.63 0.59
C GLN A 62 19.83 -4.28 0.46
N PRO A 63 19.33 -3.83 -0.70
CA PRO A 63 17.95 -3.46 -0.86
C PRO A 63 17.03 -4.66 -1.06
N LEU A 64 15.91 -4.67 -0.34
CA LEU A 64 14.76 -5.51 -0.57
C LEU A 64 13.62 -4.65 -1.12
N VAL A 65 12.96 -5.12 -2.15
CA VAL A 65 11.86 -4.43 -2.80
C VAL A 65 10.61 -5.33 -2.82
N GLU A 66 9.46 -4.80 -3.27
CA GLU A 66 8.16 -5.47 -3.26
C GLU A 66 7.62 -5.70 -1.84
N SER A 67 6.65 -4.89 -1.47
CA SER A 67 6.15 -4.79 -0.09
C SER A 67 5.68 -6.13 0.52
N ASN A 68 5.10 -7.04 -0.28
CA ASN A 68 4.69 -8.35 0.21
C ASN A 68 5.90 -9.25 0.48
N PHE A 69 6.92 -9.22 -0.38
CA PHE A 69 8.15 -10.01 -0.19
C PHE A 69 9.01 -9.44 0.95
N ILE A 70 9.05 -8.12 1.11
CA ILE A 70 9.65 -7.49 2.29
C ILE A 70 8.97 -8.01 3.56
N ASN A 71 7.64 -8.09 3.58
CA ASN A 71 6.90 -8.56 4.75
C ASN A 71 7.09 -10.07 5.02
N GLU A 72 7.20 -10.91 3.99
CA GLU A 72 7.55 -12.33 4.16
C GLU A 72 8.98 -12.45 4.73
N TRP A 73 9.94 -11.68 4.20
CA TRP A 73 11.30 -11.65 4.72
C TRP A 73 11.37 -11.19 6.19
N LEU A 74 10.58 -10.17 6.55
CA LEU A 74 10.48 -9.72 7.94
C LEU A 74 9.94 -10.82 8.85
N ASP A 75 8.96 -11.60 8.40
CA ASP A 75 8.40 -12.70 9.18
C ASP A 75 9.39 -13.87 9.36
N GLU A 76 10.16 -14.19 8.32
CA GLU A 76 11.20 -15.22 8.36
C GLU A 76 12.39 -14.82 9.22
N THR A 77 12.77 -13.53 9.18
CA THR A 77 13.93 -13.01 9.94
C THR A 77 13.59 -12.75 11.42
N PHE A 78 12.38 -12.30 11.70
CA PHE A 78 11.85 -12.02 13.03
C PHE A 78 10.61 -12.90 13.28
N PRO A 79 10.76 -14.17 13.65
CA PRO A 79 9.66 -15.14 13.65
C PRO A 79 8.56 -14.83 14.69
N ASP A 80 8.85 -14.08 15.73
CA ASP A 80 7.91 -13.77 16.81
C ASP A 80 7.42 -12.31 16.77
N PRO A 81 6.09 -12.09 16.85
CA PRO A 81 5.01 -13.05 16.67
C PRO A 81 4.86 -13.47 15.21
N PRO A 82 4.48 -14.74 14.90
CA PRO A 82 4.34 -15.20 13.52
C PRO A 82 3.22 -14.47 12.79
N LEU A 83 3.47 -14.11 11.52
CA LEU A 83 2.51 -13.47 10.63
C LEU A 83 2.19 -14.33 9.38
N MET A 84 3.03 -15.33 9.09
CA MET A 84 2.76 -16.34 8.08
C MET A 84 2.16 -17.59 8.73
N PRO A 85 1.11 -18.17 8.15
CA PRO A 85 0.56 -19.44 8.62
C PRO A 85 1.58 -20.58 8.49
N VAL A 86 1.46 -21.58 9.35
CA VAL A 86 2.32 -22.78 9.30
C VAL A 86 1.91 -23.70 8.15
N LYS A 87 0.59 -23.86 7.91
CA LYS A 87 0.08 -24.83 6.92
C LYS A 87 0.32 -24.35 5.47
N PRO A 88 0.85 -25.19 4.59
CA PRO A 88 1.19 -24.79 3.22
C PRO A 88 0.01 -24.20 2.43
N HIS A 89 -1.19 -24.75 2.53
CA HIS A 89 -2.37 -24.26 1.84
C HIS A 89 -2.85 -22.89 2.38
N GLU A 90 -2.71 -22.62 3.68
CA GLU A 90 -2.99 -21.30 4.25
C GLU A 90 -1.96 -20.27 3.77
N ARG A 91 -0.68 -20.64 3.64
CA ARG A 91 0.35 -19.78 3.02
C ARG A 91 0.03 -19.48 1.56
N HIS A 92 -0.47 -20.47 0.81
CA HIS A 92 -0.97 -20.24 -0.55
C HIS A 92 -2.14 -19.27 -0.57
N ASP A 93 -3.14 -19.46 0.28
CA ASP A 93 -4.30 -18.58 0.42
C ASP A 93 -3.89 -17.12 0.74
N LEU A 94 -2.93 -16.95 1.67
CA LEU A 94 -2.38 -15.65 2.03
C LEU A 94 -1.75 -14.95 0.81
N ARG A 95 -0.94 -15.67 0.04
CA ARG A 95 -0.29 -15.12 -1.16
C ARG A 95 -1.31 -14.78 -2.26
N LEU A 96 -2.36 -15.58 -2.42
CA LEU A 96 -3.47 -15.24 -3.33
C LEU A 96 -4.20 -13.96 -2.89
N TRP A 97 -4.40 -13.80 -1.57
CA TRP A 97 -4.99 -12.59 -1.03
C TRP A 97 -4.11 -11.36 -1.27
N ALA A 98 -2.82 -11.46 -0.95
CA ALA A 98 -1.86 -10.39 -1.17
C ALA A 98 -1.75 -10.02 -2.65
N LYS A 99 -1.75 -11.02 -3.54
CA LYS A 99 -1.77 -10.80 -4.99
C LYS A 99 -3.06 -10.10 -5.45
N TYR A 100 -4.23 -10.49 -4.94
CA TYR A 100 -5.48 -9.80 -5.26
C TYR A 100 -5.42 -8.31 -4.87
N ILE A 101 -4.86 -8.00 -3.70
CA ILE A 101 -4.67 -6.62 -3.28
C ILE A 101 -3.78 -5.85 -4.26
N ASP A 102 -2.66 -6.41 -4.66
CA ASP A 102 -1.72 -5.72 -5.54
C ASP A 102 -2.23 -5.62 -6.99
N ASP A 103 -2.88 -6.66 -7.52
CA ASP A 103 -3.36 -6.67 -8.90
C ASP A 103 -4.61 -5.80 -9.11
N HIS A 104 -5.45 -5.66 -8.09
CA HIS A 104 -6.76 -5.01 -8.24
C HIS A 104 -6.92 -3.76 -7.37
N CYS A 105 -6.62 -3.86 -6.07
CA CYS A 105 -6.86 -2.74 -5.15
C CYS A 105 -5.82 -1.63 -5.29
N LEU A 106 -4.56 -1.96 -5.56
CA LEU A 106 -3.51 -0.96 -5.76
C LEU A 106 -3.80 -0.05 -6.96
N PRO A 107 -4.08 -0.56 -8.18
CA PRO A 107 -4.43 0.31 -9.31
C PRO A 107 -5.70 1.13 -9.07
N ALA A 108 -6.67 0.59 -8.34
CA ALA A 108 -7.89 1.30 -8.00
C ALA A 108 -7.62 2.48 -7.06
N VAL A 109 -6.86 2.26 -5.98
CA VAL A 109 -6.45 3.33 -5.05
C VAL A 109 -5.60 4.39 -5.75
N GLN A 110 -4.71 3.99 -6.65
CA GLN A 110 -3.84 4.94 -7.37
C GLN A 110 -4.65 5.98 -8.16
N LYS A 111 -5.76 5.62 -8.80
CA LYS A 111 -6.59 6.58 -9.53
C LYS A 111 -7.12 7.68 -8.61
N HIS A 112 -7.63 7.32 -7.44
CA HIS A 112 -8.12 8.29 -6.45
C HIS A 112 -6.98 9.12 -5.86
N ASN A 113 -5.83 8.48 -5.55
CA ASN A 113 -4.67 9.19 -5.04
C ASN A 113 -4.15 10.22 -6.04
N TRP A 114 -4.09 9.89 -7.32
CA TRP A 114 -3.66 10.84 -8.34
C TRP A 114 -4.60 12.04 -8.42
N MET A 115 -5.92 11.81 -8.38
CA MET A 115 -6.89 12.90 -8.41
C MET A 115 -6.82 13.81 -7.20
N GLN A 116 -6.56 13.24 -6.02
CA GLN A 116 -6.55 14.01 -4.77
C GLN A 116 -5.19 14.62 -4.46
N LEU A 117 -4.09 13.93 -4.76
CA LEU A 117 -2.75 14.31 -4.30
C LEU A 117 -1.90 14.97 -5.40
N PHE A 118 -2.07 14.56 -6.67
CA PHE A 118 -1.14 14.96 -7.72
C PHE A 118 -1.78 15.84 -8.78
N HIS A 119 -2.99 15.56 -9.21
CA HIS A 119 -3.68 16.35 -10.23
C HIS A 119 -3.81 17.85 -9.85
N PRO A 120 -4.13 18.26 -8.60
CA PRO A 120 -4.30 19.65 -8.26
C PRO A 120 -3.12 20.55 -8.59
N PHE A 121 -1.89 20.03 -8.47
CA PHE A 121 -0.69 20.79 -8.83
C PHE A 121 -0.14 20.44 -10.23
N ALA A 122 -0.27 19.20 -10.68
CA ALA A 122 0.23 18.79 -12.00
C ALA A 122 -0.50 19.50 -13.16
N ARG A 123 -1.76 19.84 -13.00
CA ARG A 123 -2.53 20.60 -14.00
C ARG A 123 -2.05 22.04 -14.19
N GLU A 124 -1.39 22.61 -13.17
CA GLU A 124 -0.88 23.98 -13.21
C GLU A 124 0.49 24.08 -13.91
N TRP A 125 1.17 22.95 -14.13
CA TRP A 125 2.46 22.96 -14.83
C TRP A 125 2.28 23.28 -16.30
N SER A 126 3.17 24.12 -16.85
CA SER A 126 3.30 24.26 -18.31
C SER A 126 3.72 22.93 -18.96
N ASP A 127 3.55 22.79 -20.28
CA ASP A 127 3.95 21.56 -20.97
C ASP A 127 5.46 21.33 -20.86
N ALA A 128 6.26 22.39 -20.89
CA ALA A 128 7.71 22.30 -20.72
C ALA A 128 8.11 21.82 -19.32
N GLU A 129 7.46 22.34 -18.26
CA GLU A 129 7.69 21.90 -16.88
C GLU A 129 7.24 20.46 -16.67
N LEU A 130 6.09 20.08 -17.24
CA LEU A 130 5.61 18.70 -17.16
C LEU A 130 6.62 17.74 -17.79
N GLU A 131 7.06 18.00 -19.02
CA GLU A 131 8.03 17.13 -19.71
C GLU A 131 9.39 17.07 -19.01
N ASP A 132 9.87 18.19 -18.46
CA ASP A 132 11.10 18.21 -17.67
C ASP A 132 10.98 17.28 -16.44
N ARG A 133 9.91 17.43 -15.67
CA ARG A 133 9.65 16.56 -14.51
C ARG A 133 9.48 15.09 -14.88
N LEU A 134 8.83 14.80 -16.00
CA LEU A 134 8.62 13.43 -16.47
C LEU A 134 9.89 12.78 -17.02
N SER A 135 10.89 13.56 -17.42
CA SER A 135 12.15 13.06 -18.00
C SER A 135 12.88 12.05 -17.10
N VAL A 136 12.74 12.20 -15.78
CA VAL A 136 13.38 11.31 -14.78
C VAL A 136 12.62 9.99 -14.56
N ILE A 137 11.37 9.89 -15.05
CA ILE A 137 10.55 8.67 -14.91
C ILE A 137 11.07 7.58 -15.86
N PRO A 138 11.37 6.36 -15.37
CA PRO A 138 12.08 5.36 -16.16
C PRO A 138 11.31 4.85 -17.39
N THR A 139 9.98 4.74 -17.31
CA THR A 139 9.18 4.08 -18.34
C THR A 139 8.25 5.05 -19.07
N GLU A 140 8.12 4.88 -20.41
CA GLU A 140 7.21 5.68 -21.21
C GLU A 140 5.74 5.49 -20.78
N GLU A 141 5.35 4.29 -20.40
CA GLU A 141 4.00 4.01 -19.91
C GLU A 141 3.63 4.89 -18.71
N ARG A 142 4.54 5.04 -17.74
CA ARG A 142 4.33 5.91 -16.59
C ARG A 142 4.33 7.38 -16.98
N ARG A 143 5.23 7.81 -17.87
CA ARG A 143 5.22 9.18 -18.40
C ARG A 143 3.90 9.50 -19.09
N ALA A 144 3.41 8.60 -19.94
CA ALA A 144 2.11 8.75 -20.60
C ALA A 144 0.95 8.84 -19.61
N THR A 145 0.98 8.04 -18.55
CA THR A 145 -0.02 8.09 -17.48
C THR A 145 0.01 9.46 -16.77
N TRP A 146 1.18 9.98 -16.44
CA TRP A 146 1.33 11.30 -15.83
C TRP A 146 0.86 12.43 -16.75
N ARG A 147 1.23 12.39 -18.06
CA ARG A 147 0.74 13.37 -19.05
C ARG A 147 -0.78 13.38 -19.10
N ARG A 148 -1.38 12.19 -19.21
CA ARG A 148 -2.82 12.05 -19.21
C ARG A 148 -3.41 12.64 -17.94
N MET A 149 -2.96 12.22 -16.77
CA MET A 149 -3.50 12.67 -15.49
C MET A 149 -3.37 14.19 -15.28
N ALA A 150 -2.27 14.79 -15.75
CA ALA A 150 -2.08 16.23 -15.64
C ALA A 150 -3.02 17.04 -16.55
N ARG A 151 -3.44 16.49 -17.70
CA ARG A 151 -4.24 17.19 -18.72
C ARG A 151 -5.67 16.68 -18.82
N GLU A 152 -5.87 15.39 -18.63
CA GLU A 152 -7.15 14.70 -18.75
C GLU A 152 -7.43 13.93 -17.46
N PRO A 153 -8.08 14.55 -16.47
CA PRO A 153 -8.37 13.87 -15.20
C PRO A 153 -9.25 12.64 -15.42
N PHE A 154 -9.16 11.68 -14.52
CA PHE A 154 -10.04 10.52 -14.54
C PHE A 154 -11.50 10.95 -14.48
N SER A 155 -12.31 10.41 -15.39
CA SER A 155 -13.75 10.64 -15.42
C SER A 155 -14.43 10.07 -14.16
N LYS A 156 -15.62 10.58 -13.86
CA LYS A 156 -16.44 10.02 -12.76
C LYS A 156 -16.65 8.51 -12.93
N ALA A 157 -16.91 8.03 -14.15
CA ALA A 157 -17.11 6.60 -14.42
C ALA A 157 -15.86 5.76 -14.10
N GLU A 158 -14.65 6.26 -14.40
CA GLU A 158 -13.40 5.57 -14.07
C GLU A 158 -13.14 5.54 -12.56
N LEU A 159 -13.49 6.63 -11.85
CA LEU A 159 -13.36 6.68 -10.39
C LEU A 159 -14.41 5.82 -9.70
N ASP A 160 -15.66 5.82 -10.19
CA ASP A 160 -16.73 4.94 -9.68
C ASP A 160 -16.36 3.45 -9.89
N ALA A 161 -15.78 3.10 -11.04
CA ALA A 161 -15.31 1.73 -11.29
C ALA A 161 -14.15 1.35 -10.35
N ALA A 162 -13.23 2.27 -10.08
CA ALA A 162 -12.15 2.05 -9.13
C ALA A 162 -12.68 1.89 -7.69
N LEU A 163 -13.64 2.73 -7.29
CA LEU A 163 -14.32 2.60 -6.00
C LEU A 163 -15.04 1.26 -5.86
N ALA A 164 -15.70 0.77 -6.93
CA ALA A 164 -16.37 -0.53 -6.93
C ALA A 164 -15.39 -1.68 -6.67
N VAL A 165 -14.15 -1.61 -7.15
CA VAL A 165 -13.11 -2.61 -6.85
C VAL A 165 -12.78 -2.61 -5.34
N LEU A 166 -12.61 -1.45 -4.74
CA LEU A 166 -12.32 -1.33 -3.30
C LEU A 166 -13.51 -1.77 -2.44
N THR A 167 -14.72 -1.46 -2.89
CA THR A 167 -15.96 -1.92 -2.23
C THR A 167 -16.08 -3.45 -2.30
N ASN A 168 -15.79 -4.05 -3.46
CA ASN A 168 -15.76 -5.52 -3.61
C ASN A 168 -14.69 -6.19 -2.72
N MET A 169 -13.57 -5.52 -2.45
CA MET A 169 -12.61 -6.01 -1.45
C MET A 169 -13.27 -6.18 -0.08
N MET A 170 -14.08 -5.20 0.36
CA MET A 170 -14.82 -5.31 1.63
C MET A 170 -15.87 -6.42 1.60
N ASP A 171 -16.54 -6.65 0.47
CA ASP A 171 -17.49 -7.78 0.32
C ASP A 171 -16.76 -9.12 0.43
N ARG A 172 -15.56 -9.23 -0.16
CA ARG A 172 -14.71 -10.43 -0.03
C ARG A 172 -14.24 -10.64 1.41
N ILE A 173 -13.88 -9.58 2.12
CA ILE A 173 -13.53 -9.63 3.55
C ILE A 173 -14.75 -10.14 4.34
N GLU A 174 -15.93 -9.58 4.12
CA GLU A 174 -17.17 -9.99 4.79
C GLU A 174 -17.47 -11.49 4.63
N VAL A 175 -17.38 -11.99 3.39
CA VAL A 175 -17.56 -13.41 3.07
C VAL A 175 -16.49 -14.27 3.72
N ARG A 176 -15.23 -13.84 3.67
CA ARG A 176 -14.10 -14.59 4.23
C ARG A 176 -14.21 -14.76 5.75
N LEU A 177 -14.78 -13.78 6.44
CA LEU A 177 -14.91 -13.75 7.90
C LEU A 177 -16.18 -14.42 8.45
N GLN A 178 -16.93 -15.16 7.63
CA GLN A 178 -18.13 -15.86 8.08
C GLN A 178 -17.88 -16.89 9.19
N SER A 179 -16.70 -17.51 9.20
CA SER A 179 -16.32 -18.58 10.12
C SER A 179 -14.97 -18.38 10.81
N ARG A 180 -14.40 -17.17 10.73
CA ARG A 180 -13.07 -16.86 11.27
C ARG A 180 -12.95 -15.38 11.64
N ASP A 181 -11.97 -15.07 12.46
CA ASP A 181 -11.69 -13.70 12.91
C ASP A 181 -10.66 -12.96 12.03
N TRP A 182 -9.84 -13.68 11.29
CA TRP A 182 -8.75 -13.16 10.45
C TRP A 182 -8.86 -13.65 9.02
N LEU A 183 -8.26 -12.91 8.08
CA LEU A 183 -8.39 -13.21 6.65
C LEU A 183 -7.82 -14.58 6.28
N VAL A 184 -6.75 -15.00 6.95
CA VAL A 184 -6.14 -16.33 6.74
C VAL A 184 -5.64 -16.89 8.08
N GLY A 185 -5.90 -18.19 8.32
CA GLY A 185 -5.51 -18.85 9.56
C GLY A 185 -6.32 -18.41 10.76
N ASP A 186 -5.79 -18.68 11.95
CA ASP A 186 -6.48 -18.47 13.23
C ASP A 186 -5.97 -17.23 13.98
N HIS A 187 -5.02 -16.50 13.41
CA HIS A 187 -4.42 -15.31 14.01
C HIS A 187 -4.16 -14.21 12.96
N HIS A 188 -3.90 -12.99 13.45
CA HIS A 188 -3.51 -11.86 12.62
C HIS A 188 -2.29 -12.21 11.74
N SER A 189 -2.40 -11.99 10.45
CA SER A 189 -1.44 -12.45 9.45
C SER A 189 -1.05 -11.36 8.45
N LEU A 190 -0.09 -11.66 7.56
CA LEU A 190 0.28 -10.78 6.46
C LEU A 190 -0.88 -10.53 5.47
N ALA A 191 -1.93 -11.40 5.44
CA ALA A 191 -3.13 -11.13 4.65
C ALA A 191 -3.90 -9.91 5.18
N ASP A 192 -4.03 -9.82 6.51
CA ASP A 192 -4.67 -8.70 7.19
C ASP A 192 -3.85 -7.41 7.00
N ILE A 193 -2.54 -7.52 7.11
CA ILE A 193 -1.59 -6.43 6.87
C ILE A 193 -1.66 -5.95 5.42
N ALA A 194 -1.80 -6.85 4.45
CA ALA A 194 -1.91 -6.49 3.05
C ALA A 194 -3.20 -5.70 2.75
N ALA A 195 -4.32 -6.04 3.39
CA ALA A 195 -5.62 -5.40 3.15
C ALA A 195 -5.78 -4.06 3.89
N ALA A 196 -5.26 -3.95 5.12
CA ALA A 196 -5.54 -2.82 6.01
C ALA A 196 -5.31 -1.43 5.40
N PRO A 197 -4.19 -1.12 4.70
CA PRO A 197 -3.97 0.20 4.09
C PRO A 197 -5.01 0.58 3.03
N TYR A 198 -5.55 -0.40 2.36
CA TYR A 198 -6.58 -0.20 1.32
C TYR A 198 -7.97 0.03 1.92
N VAL A 199 -8.24 -0.54 3.10
CA VAL A 199 -9.45 -0.24 3.88
C VAL A 199 -9.37 1.18 4.46
N VAL A 200 -8.22 1.60 5.00
CA VAL A 200 -8.00 3.01 5.38
C VAL A 200 -8.39 3.90 4.22
N ARG A 201 -7.80 3.63 3.07
CA ARG A 201 -7.99 4.50 1.90
C ARG A 201 -9.41 4.48 1.35
N LEU A 202 -10.07 3.32 1.33
CA LEU A 202 -11.48 3.22 0.95
C LEU A 202 -12.36 4.08 1.84
N LEU A 203 -12.17 4.02 3.17
CA LEU A 203 -12.99 4.76 4.12
C LEU A 203 -12.72 6.29 4.10
N GLU A 204 -11.54 6.71 3.65
CA GLU A 204 -11.26 8.13 3.36
C GLU A 204 -11.98 8.61 2.09
N ILE A 205 -12.00 7.77 1.04
CA ILE A 205 -12.64 8.09 -0.25
C ILE A 205 -14.17 8.04 -0.13
N ALA A 206 -14.69 7.04 0.58
CA ALA A 206 -16.11 6.74 0.72
C ALA A 206 -16.45 6.35 2.16
N PRO A 207 -16.57 7.33 3.09
CA PRO A 207 -16.84 7.08 4.52
C PRO A 207 -18.16 6.32 4.75
N ASP A 208 -19.11 6.45 3.84
CA ASP A 208 -20.40 5.76 3.88
C ASP A 208 -20.29 4.23 3.71
N GLN A 209 -19.13 3.71 3.36
CA GLN A 209 -18.87 2.27 3.30
C GLN A 209 -18.66 1.63 4.67
N ALA A 210 -18.39 2.42 5.72
CA ALA A 210 -18.35 1.96 7.10
C ALA A 210 -19.73 1.53 7.59
N GLY A 211 -19.79 0.50 8.41
CA GLY A 211 -21.03 0.00 9.02
C GLY A 211 -21.93 -0.83 8.10
N ARG A 212 -21.50 -1.11 6.87
CA ARG A 212 -22.31 -1.87 5.90
C ARG A 212 -22.10 -3.38 5.96
N ARG A 213 -21.01 -3.84 6.57
CA ARG A 213 -20.57 -5.25 6.56
C ARG A 213 -20.14 -5.67 7.95
N PRO A 214 -21.06 -6.27 8.74
CA PRO A 214 -20.84 -6.47 10.17
C PRO A 214 -19.56 -7.21 10.54
N ARG A 215 -19.16 -8.21 9.77
CA ARG A 215 -17.94 -9.00 10.04
C ARG A 215 -16.67 -8.25 9.63
N ALA A 216 -16.69 -7.62 8.45
CA ALA A 216 -15.59 -6.79 7.98
C ALA A 216 -15.40 -5.58 8.90
N ASP A 217 -16.47 -4.95 9.37
CA ASP A 217 -16.42 -3.83 10.32
C ASP A 217 -15.87 -4.28 11.68
N ALA A 218 -16.27 -5.47 12.18
CA ALA A 218 -15.73 -6.05 13.42
C ALA A 218 -14.23 -6.40 13.27
N TRP A 219 -13.81 -6.96 12.13
CA TRP A 219 -12.41 -7.19 11.81
C TRP A 219 -11.63 -5.87 11.74
N TRP A 220 -12.19 -4.86 11.09
CA TRP A 220 -11.58 -3.54 10.99
C TRP A 220 -11.38 -2.90 12.37
N ALA A 221 -12.38 -3.03 13.26
CA ALA A 221 -12.25 -2.58 14.64
C ALA A 221 -11.11 -3.31 15.38
N ARG A 222 -10.97 -4.63 15.19
CA ARG A 222 -9.85 -5.41 15.76
C ARG A 222 -8.50 -4.96 15.20
N MET A 223 -8.41 -4.66 13.90
CA MET A 223 -7.19 -4.13 13.28
C MET A 223 -6.76 -2.81 13.91
N ARG A 224 -7.70 -1.86 14.02
CA ARG A 224 -7.44 -0.52 14.57
C ARG A 224 -7.11 -0.53 16.06
N ALA A 225 -7.65 -1.46 16.83
CA ALA A 225 -7.37 -1.58 18.27
C ALA A 225 -5.96 -2.13 18.58
N ARG A 226 -5.17 -2.49 17.57
CA ARG A 226 -3.82 -3.03 17.79
C ARG A 226 -2.81 -1.89 17.99
N PRO A 227 -1.94 -1.94 19.00
CA PRO A 227 -0.89 -0.93 19.18
C PRO A 227 0.02 -0.75 17.95
N SER A 228 0.24 -1.84 17.17
CA SER A 228 1.01 -1.79 15.94
C SER A 228 0.34 -0.97 14.83
N PHE A 229 -0.98 -0.79 14.88
CA PHE A 229 -1.69 0.03 13.90
C PHE A 229 -1.35 1.51 14.09
N ASP A 230 -1.40 2.00 15.32
CA ASP A 230 -1.03 3.38 15.65
C ASP A 230 0.46 3.62 15.41
N ALA A 231 1.32 2.68 15.88
CA ALA A 231 2.78 2.76 15.69
C ALA A 231 3.21 2.76 14.21
N ALA A 232 2.41 2.18 13.32
CA ALA A 232 2.66 2.20 11.87
C ALA A 232 2.33 3.54 11.21
N VAL A 233 1.75 4.50 11.94
CA VAL A 233 1.27 5.79 11.43
C VAL A 233 0.38 5.57 10.20
N MET A 234 -0.78 4.96 10.46
CA MET A 234 -1.78 4.66 9.43
C MET A 234 -2.73 5.84 9.20
N GLU A 235 -2.32 7.05 9.59
CA GLU A 235 -3.14 8.24 9.51
C GLU A 235 -3.61 8.57 8.08
N PRO A 236 -4.78 9.23 7.97
CA PRO A 236 -5.30 9.73 6.72
C PRO A 236 -4.33 10.72 6.05
N PHE A 237 -4.52 10.93 4.78
CA PHE A 237 -3.89 12.04 4.08
C PHE A 237 -4.37 13.35 4.70
N ALA A 238 -3.46 14.06 5.39
CA ALA A 238 -3.73 15.40 5.92
C ALA A 238 -3.72 16.43 4.79
#